data_47d5afbd6c6ac13b140299bfe7c2d07c
#
_entry.id   47d5afbd6c6ac13b140299bfe7c2d07c
#
_cell.length_a   1.000
_cell.length_b   1.000
_cell.length_c   1.000
_cell.angle_alpha   90.00
_cell.angle_beta   90.00
_cell.angle_gamma   90.00
#
_symmetry.space_group_name_H-M   'P 1'
#
loop_
_entity.id
_entity.type
_entity.pdbx_description
1 polymer ?
#
loop_
_entity_poly.entity_id
_entity_poly.type
_entity_poly.pdbx_seq_one_letter_code
_entity_poly.pdbx_strand_id
1 'polypeptide(L)'
;KAELKKLTKKVAEALRADGRKTVIVFEGMDAAGKGGAIKRIVKKLDPREYGIFNISAPEKYELARPYLWRFWNKLLEQETISIFDRSWYGRVLVERVEGFASDVQWKRAYDEINRFEKDLSDTQTVVVKFWLAISKEEQEARFKARELTPHKRFKITAEDWRNRGRWDDYLTSAADMLERTHTDH
;
A
#
# COMPACT_ATOMS: atom_id res chain seq x y z
N LYS A 1 4.30 -19.31 15.42
CA LYS A 1 4.16 -18.09 16.29
C LYS A 1 5.51 -17.61 16.85
N ALA A 2 6.39 -18.50 17.35
CA ALA A 2 7.70 -18.13 17.90
C ALA A 2 8.61 -17.50 16.84
N GLU A 3 8.71 -18.11 15.67
CA GLU A 3 9.48 -17.60 14.54
C GLU A 3 9.02 -16.22 14.07
N LEU A 4 7.71 -16.01 13.91
CA LEU A 4 7.15 -14.71 13.56
C LEU A 4 7.52 -13.62 14.60
N LYS A 5 7.49 -13.95 15.88
CA LYS A 5 7.91 -13.04 16.95
C LYS A 5 9.40 -12.68 16.84
N LYS A 6 10.25 -13.65 16.48
CA LYS A 6 11.69 -13.46 16.27
C LYS A 6 11.95 -12.56 15.05
N LEU A 7 11.25 -12.82 13.92
CA LEU A 7 11.34 -12.00 12.71
C LEU A 7 10.89 -10.56 12.94
N THR A 8 9.76 -10.35 13.61
CA THR A 8 9.27 -8.99 13.94
C THR A 8 10.29 -8.20 14.79
N LYS A 9 10.98 -8.88 15.73
CA LYS A 9 12.03 -8.25 16.53
C LYS A 9 13.22 -7.85 15.64
N LYS A 10 13.68 -8.76 14.77
CA LYS A 10 14.79 -8.47 13.84
C LYS A 10 14.48 -7.31 12.89
N VAL A 11 13.25 -7.22 12.38
CA VAL A 11 12.84 -6.09 11.54
C VAL A 11 12.93 -4.77 12.30
N ALA A 12 12.41 -4.71 13.54
CA ALA A 12 12.47 -3.51 14.34
C ALA A 12 13.92 -3.11 14.68
N GLU A 13 14.79 -4.09 14.96
CA GLU A 13 16.23 -3.86 15.21
C GLU A 13 16.93 -3.33 13.95
N ALA A 14 16.65 -3.90 12.78
CA ALA A 14 17.24 -3.48 11.51
C ALA A 14 16.82 -2.05 11.14
N LEU A 15 15.54 -1.70 11.28
CA LEU A 15 15.02 -0.36 11.00
C LEU A 15 15.68 0.71 11.89
N ARG A 16 15.94 0.39 13.16
CA ARG A 16 16.64 1.32 14.08
C ARG A 16 18.13 1.41 13.80
N ALA A 17 18.78 0.31 13.47
CA ALA A 17 20.22 0.28 13.25
C ALA A 17 20.64 1.01 11.97
N ASP A 18 19.79 1.02 10.95
CA ASP A 18 20.08 1.67 9.67
C ASP A 18 20.12 3.21 9.78
N GLY A 19 19.25 3.80 10.60
CA GLY A 19 19.18 5.26 10.83
C GLY A 19 18.62 6.06 9.63
N ARG A 20 18.40 5.44 8.48
CA ARG A 20 17.79 6.07 7.31
C ARG A 20 16.27 6.14 7.45
N LYS A 21 15.66 7.13 6.81
CA LYS A 21 14.21 7.13 6.63
C LYS A 21 13.78 5.90 5.85
N THR A 22 12.68 5.29 6.27
CA THR A 22 12.15 4.09 5.61
C THR A 22 10.68 4.30 5.25
N VAL A 23 10.36 4.04 4.01
CA VAL A 23 8.98 4.03 3.50
C VAL A 23 8.58 2.60 3.21
N ILE A 24 7.50 2.14 3.84
CA ILE A 24 6.97 0.79 3.64
C ILE A 24 5.60 0.90 2.98
N VAL A 25 5.46 0.31 1.80
CA VAL A 25 4.23 0.34 1.02
C VAL A 25 3.56 -1.03 1.05
N PHE A 26 2.28 -1.04 1.38
CA PHE A 26 1.43 -2.23 1.32
C PHE A 26 0.34 -2.07 0.26
N GLU A 27 0.47 -2.85 -0.79
CA GLU A 27 -0.53 -3.01 -1.83
C GLU A 27 -1.01 -4.46 -1.93
N GLY A 28 -2.07 -4.72 -2.66
CA GLY A 28 -2.58 -6.07 -2.89
C GLY A 28 -4.08 -6.16 -2.83
N MET A 29 -4.59 -7.35 -3.09
CA MET A 29 -6.01 -7.66 -3.18
C MET A 29 -6.78 -7.27 -1.91
N ASP A 30 -8.07 -6.97 -2.07
CA ASP A 30 -8.94 -6.76 -0.92
C ASP A 30 -9.00 -8.02 -0.08
N ALA A 31 -9.05 -7.85 1.23
CA ALA A 31 -8.91 -8.92 2.23
C ALA A 31 -7.58 -9.72 2.21
N ALA A 32 -6.57 -9.34 1.43
CA ALA A 32 -5.27 -10.04 1.42
C ALA A 32 -4.51 -9.98 2.75
N GLY A 33 -4.87 -9.02 3.64
CA GLY A 33 -4.31 -8.97 4.98
C GLY A 33 -3.34 -7.83 5.26
N LYS A 34 -3.35 -6.77 4.45
CA LYS A 34 -2.49 -5.58 4.57
C LYS A 34 -2.43 -5.06 6.01
N GLY A 35 -3.55 -4.65 6.57
CA GLY A 35 -3.58 -4.14 7.96
C GLY A 35 -3.14 -5.16 9.02
N GLY A 36 -3.28 -6.47 8.76
CA GLY A 36 -2.74 -7.52 9.62
C GLY A 36 -1.21 -7.63 9.55
N ALA A 37 -0.63 -7.41 8.38
CA ALA A 37 0.82 -7.37 8.17
C ALA A 37 1.41 -6.12 8.84
N ILE A 38 0.83 -4.95 8.60
CA ILE A 38 1.22 -3.68 9.24
C ILE A 38 1.21 -3.82 10.76
N LYS A 39 0.10 -4.29 11.34
CA LYS A 39 0.00 -4.51 12.79
C LYS A 39 1.10 -5.42 13.35
N ARG A 40 1.58 -6.38 12.58
CA ARG A 40 2.67 -7.26 12.99
C ARG A 40 4.01 -6.55 12.96
N ILE A 41 4.28 -5.75 11.93
CA ILE A 41 5.53 -4.99 11.79
C ILE A 41 5.66 -4.00 12.94
N VAL A 42 4.66 -3.16 13.18
CA VAL A 42 4.72 -2.11 14.20
C VAL A 42 4.68 -2.64 15.64
N LYS A 43 4.36 -3.91 15.85
CA LYS A 43 4.19 -4.48 17.20
C LYS A 43 5.41 -4.31 18.11
N LYS A 44 6.60 -4.09 17.56
CA LYS A 44 7.86 -3.97 18.29
C LYS A 44 8.54 -2.62 18.08
N LEU A 45 7.87 -1.70 17.39
CA LEU A 45 8.30 -0.32 17.21
C LEU A 45 7.68 0.55 18.32
N ASP A 46 8.37 1.64 18.68
CA ASP A 46 7.80 2.70 19.50
C ASP A 46 6.82 3.51 18.64
N PRO A 47 5.63 3.88 19.12
CA PRO A 47 4.68 4.70 18.38
C PRO A 47 5.23 6.03 17.85
N ARG A 48 6.30 6.54 18.44
CA ARG A 48 6.98 7.77 18.01
C ARG A 48 7.93 7.56 16.82
N GLU A 49 8.22 6.31 16.47
CA GLU A 49 9.17 5.97 15.38
C GLU A 49 8.47 5.83 14.03
N TYR A 50 7.14 5.69 13.99
CA TYR A 50 6.43 5.39 12.75
C TYR A 50 5.10 6.15 12.62
N GLY A 51 4.78 6.52 11.37
CA GLY A 51 3.45 6.95 10.94
C GLY A 51 2.78 5.89 10.08
N ILE A 52 1.46 5.71 10.24
CA ILE A 52 0.65 4.85 9.37
C ILE A 52 -0.34 5.72 8.61
N PHE A 53 -0.22 5.69 7.29
CA PHE A 53 -1.07 6.45 6.37
C PHE A 53 -2.02 5.50 5.65
N ASN A 54 -3.30 5.55 6.00
CA ASN A 54 -4.34 4.84 5.28
C ASN A 54 -4.81 5.70 4.10
N ILE A 55 -4.54 5.26 2.88
CA ILE A 55 -4.83 6.02 1.67
C ILE A 55 -6.22 5.66 1.17
N SER A 56 -7.08 6.67 1.15
CA SER A 56 -8.44 6.65 0.60
C SER A 56 -8.55 7.53 -0.65
N ALA A 57 -9.77 7.71 -1.16
CA ALA A 57 -10.03 8.67 -2.22
C ALA A 57 -9.45 10.06 -1.88
N PRO A 58 -8.93 10.80 -2.87
CA PRO A 58 -8.34 12.11 -2.62
C PRO A 58 -9.40 13.14 -2.23
N GLU A 59 -9.02 14.02 -1.31
CA GLU A 59 -9.82 15.18 -0.92
C GLU A 59 -9.83 16.27 -2.01
N LYS A 60 -10.80 17.18 -1.99
CA LYS A 60 -10.94 18.26 -2.99
C LYS A 60 -9.65 19.08 -3.16
N TYR A 61 -8.97 19.39 -2.06
CA TYR A 61 -7.72 20.16 -2.11
C TYR A 61 -6.55 19.34 -2.66
N GLU A 62 -6.57 18.00 -2.53
CA GLU A 62 -5.58 17.10 -3.12
C GLU A 62 -5.80 16.98 -4.64
N LEU A 63 -7.08 16.92 -5.09
CA LEU A 63 -7.42 16.87 -6.52
C LEU A 63 -6.98 18.13 -7.30
N ALA A 64 -6.86 19.26 -6.63
CA ALA A 64 -6.37 20.51 -7.24
C ALA A 64 -4.83 20.53 -7.46
N ARG A 65 -4.13 19.47 -7.13
CA ARG A 65 -2.68 19.35 -7.18
C ARG A 65 -2.24 18.10 -7.97
N PRO A 66 -0.96 18.01 -8.40
CA PRO A 66 -0.43 16.76 -8.96
C PRO A 66 -0.66 15.60 -8.00
N TYR A 67 -1.06 14.43 -8.51
CA TYR A 67 -1.56 13.34 -7.66
C TYR A 67 -0.51 12.83 -6.64
N LEU A 68 0.79 12.92 -6.94
CA LEU A 68 1.86 12.54 -6.02
C LEU A 68 2.06 13.54 -4.88
N TRP A 69 1.53 14.78 -5.00
CA TRP A 69 1.68 15.80 -3.97
C TRP A 69 1.19 15.33 -2.58
N ARG A 70 0.07 14.62 -2.54
CA ARG A 70 -0.50 14.12 -1.29
C ARG A 70 0.39 13.13 -0.55
N PHE A 71 1.25 12.41 -1.28
CA PHE A 71 2.20 11.47 -0.73
C PHE A 71 3.47 12.18 -0.27
N TRP A 72 3.99 13.13 -1.07
CA TRP A 72 5.07 14.01 -0.64
C TRP A 72 4.74 14.71 0.68
N ASN A 73 3.54 15.25 0.81
CA ASN A 73 3.10 15.96 2.01
C ASN A 73 3.10 15.07 3.26
N LYS A 74 2.77 13.79 3.12
CA LYS A 74 2.82 12.81 4.22
C LYS A 74 4.24 12.40 4.61
N LEU A 75 5.18 12.45 3.68
CA LEU A 75 6.59 12.13 3.91
C LEU A 75 7.38 13.27 4.56
N LEU A 76 6.80 14.47 4.68
CA LEU A 76 7.40 15.61 5.38
C LEU A 76 7.27 15.51 6.90
N GLU A 77 6.46 14.60 7.41
CA GLU A 77 6.32 14.36 8.83
C GLU A 77 7.61 13.79 9.44
N GLN A 78 7.75 13.92 10.76
CA GLN A 78 9.04 13.70 11.43
C GLN A 78 9.38 12.22 11.69
N GLU A 79 8.49 11.31 11.37
CA GLU A 79 8.69 9.89 11.62
C GLU A 79 9.83 9.31 10.77
N THR A 80 10.61 8.44 11.39
CA THR A 80 11.67 7.70 10.71
C THR A 80 11.12 6.65 9.76
N ILE A 81 9.94 6.10 10.09
CA ILE A 81 9.29 5.03 9.32
C ILE A 81 7.89 5.47 8.89
N SER A 82 7.68 5.59 7.60
CA SER A 82 6.37 5.89 7.02
C SER A 82 5.75 4.63 6.41
N ILE A 83 4.58 4.22 6.89
CA ILE A 83 3.89 3.00 6.44
C ILE A 83 2.62 3.38 5.71
N PHE A 84 2.53 3.01 4.45
CA PHE A 84 1.36 3.27 3.61
C PHE A 84 0.49 2.01 3.47
N ASP A 85 -0.75 2.05 3.96
CA ASP A 85 -1.81 1.09 3.64
C ASP A 85 -2.56 1.60 2.41
N ARG A 86 -2.27 1.03 1.24
CA ARG A 86 -2.43 1.59 -0.10
C ARG A 86 -1.53 2.83 -0.33
N SER A 87 -1.30 3.18 -1.59
CA SER A 87 -0.27 4.19 -1.90
C SER A 87 -0.53 4.91 -3.22
N TRP A 88 0.51 5.51 -3.76
CA TRP A 88 0.54 6.10 -5.09
C TRP A 88 0.25 5.10 -6.22
N TYR A 89 0.43 3.82 -5.97
CA TYR A 89 0.07 2.76 -6.90
C TYR A 89 -1.44 2.65 -7.17
N GLY A 90 -2.27 3.24 -6.31
CA GLY A 90 -3.72 3.36 -6.55
C GLY A 90 -4.06 3.93 -7.93
N ARG A 91 -3.21 4.84 -8.48
CA ARG A 91 -3.37 5.44 -9.81
C ARG A 91 -3.37 4.39 -10.94
N VAL A 92 -2.50 3.40 -10.86
CA VAL A 92 -2.35 2.33 -11.86
C VAL A 92 -3.11 1.06 -11.49
N LEU A 93 -3.75 1.02 -10.33
CA LEU A 93 -4.59 -0.07 -9.82
C LEU A 93 -6.06 0.36 -9.83
N VAL A 94 -6.61 0.72 -8.66
CA VAL A 94 -8.03 1.02 -8.49
C VAL A 94 -8.50 2.19 -9.36
N GLU A 95 -7.72 3.25 -9.50
CA GLU A 95 -8.14 4.40 -10.29
C GLU A 95 -8.16 4.09 -11.80
N ARG A 96 -7.26 3.22 -12.29
CA ARG A 96 -7.27 2.67 -13.65
C ARG A 96 -8.48 1.77 -13.85
N VAL A 97 -8.65 0.79 -12.96
CA VAL A 97 -9.69 -0.26 -13.10
C VAL A 97 -11.09 0.35 -12.99
N GLU A 98 -11.32 1.26 -12.06
CA GLU A 98 -12.62 1.90 -11.84
C GLU A 98 -12.87 3.10 -12.78
N GLY A 99 -11.90 3.48 -13.62
CA GLY A 99 -12.04 4.59 -14.55
C GLY A 99 -11.98 5.98 -13.87
N PHE A 100 -11.43 6.08 -12.66
CA PHE A 100 -11.24 7.37 -11.98
C PHE A 100 -10.06 8.15 -12.54
N ALA A 101 -9.09 7.47 -13.17
CA ALA A 101 -8.02 8.07 -13.93
C ALA A 101 -8.23 7.83 -15.42
N SER A 102 -8.06 8.87 -16.24
CA SER A 102 -8.07 8.72 -17.69
C SER A 102 -6.87 7.90 -18.17
N ASP A 103 -6.96 7.36 -19.41
CA ASP A 103 -5.89 6.61 -20.05
C ASP A 103 -4.56 7.35 -20.04
N VAL A 104 -4.57 8.63 -20.34
CA VAL A 104 -3.37 9.48 -20.32
C VAL A 104 -2.79 9.57 -18.91
N GLN A 105 -3.63 9.67 -17.88
CA GLN A 105 -3.20 9.82 -16.50
C GLN A 105 -2.56 8.56 -15.95
N TRP A 106 -3.19 7.40 -16.09
CA TRP A 106 -2.62 6.19 -15.52
C TRP A 106 -1.44 5.65 -16.35
N LYS A 107 -1.43 5.84 -17.68
CA LYS A 107 -0.31 5.39 -18.53
C LYS A 107 1.00 6.12 -18.21
N ARG A 108 0.96 7.43 -17.98
CA ARG A 108 2.15 8.20 -17.60
C ARG A 108 2.55 7.98 -16.14
N ALA A 109 1.63 7.52 -15.30
CA ALA A 109 1.87 7.38 -13.86
C ALA A 109 2.98 6.37 -13.53
N TYR A 110 3.25 5.40 -14.38
CA TYR A 110 4.38 4.49 -14.19
C TYR A 110 5.73 5.22 -14.15
N ASP A 111 5.94 6.14 -15.09
CA ASP A 111 7.16 6.95 -15.13
C ASP A 111 7.21 7.94 -13.95
N GLU A 112 6.06 8.52 -13.58
CA GLU A 112 5.94 9.42 -12.44
C GLU A 112 6.25 8.68 -11.12
N ILE A 113 5.77 7.45 -10.95
CA ILE A 113 6.04 6.60 -9.80
C ILE A 113 7.52 6.25 -9.72
N ASN A 114 8.11 5.76 -10.82
CA ASN A 114 9.51 5.39 -10.85
C ASN A 114 10.42 6.59 -10.50
N ARG A 115 10.09 7.76 -11.01
CA ARG A 115 10.81 9.00 -10.70
C ARG A 115 10.66 9.41 -9.23
N PHE A 116 9.44 9.31 -8.69
CA PHE A 116 9.15 9.58 -7.29
C PHE A 116 9.93 8.65 -6.34
N GLU A 117 9.96 7.37 -6.63
CA GLU A 117 10.70 6.39 -5.82
C GLU A 117 12.21 6.57 -5.96
N LYS A 118 12.68 6.94 -7.16
CA LYS A 118 14.08 7.30 -7.36
C LYS A 118 14.50 8.52 -6.54
N ASP A 119 13.68 9.58 -6.50
CA ASP A 119 13.95 10.78 -5.71
C ASP A 119 14.05 10.44 -4.21
N LEU A 120 13.20 9.51 -3.72
CA LEU A 120 13.30 8.99 -2.35
C LEU A 120 14.62 8.24 -2.12
N SER A 121 14.99 7.36 -3.04
CA SER A 121 16.25 6.61 -2.96
C SER A 121 17.48 7.52 -3.03
N ASP A 122 17.48 8.48 -3.91
CA ASP A 122 18.58 9.47 -4.06
C ASP A 122 18.77 10.31 -2.77
N THR A 123 17.70 10.51 -2.01
CA THR A 123 17.76 11.14 -0.68
C THR A 123 18.01 10.15 0.46
N GLN A 124 18.51 8.96 0.16
CA GLN A 124 18.83 7.89 1.10
C GLN A 124 17.62 7.36 1.89
N THR A 125 16.41 7.47 1.34
CA THR A 125 15.24 6.84 1.92
C THR A 125 15.12 5.41 1.40
N VAL A 126 15.00 4.45 2.31
CA VAL A 126 14.77 3.03 1.96
C VAL A 126 13.30 2.83 1.62
N VAL A 127 13.01 2.38 0.40
CA VAL A 127 11.64 2.07 -0.04
C VAL A 127 11.43 0.55 -0.07
N VAL A 128 10.49 0.05 0.72
CA VAL A 128 10.13 -1.38 0.78
C VAL A 128 8.70 -1.56 0.32
N LYS A 129 8.48 -2.35 -0.72
CA LYS A 129 7.17 -2.56 -1.34
C LYS A 129 6.68 -3.98 -1.12
N PHE A 130 5.48 -4.14 -0.58
CA PHE A 130 4.81 -5.42 -0.41
C PHE A 130 3.55 -5.50 -1.25
N TRP A 131 3.51 -6.48 -2.15
CA TRP A 131 2.29 -6.89 -2.84
C TRP A 131 1.73 -8.14 -2.16
N LEU A 132 0.52 -8.04 -1.58
CA LEU A 132 -0.15 -9.16 -0.93
C LEU A 132 -1.17 -9.77 -1.89
N ALA A 133 -0.86 -10.95 -2.39
CA ALA A 133 -1.75 -11.73 -3.24
C ALA A 133 -2.46 -12.83 -2.45
N ILE A 134 -3.71 -13.07 -2.78
CA ILE A 134 -4.50 -14.23 -2.37
C ILE A 134 -5.28 -14.75 -3.59
N SER A 135 -5.76 -15.96 -3.56
CA SER A 135 -6.64 -16.45 -4.62
C SER A 135 -8.05 -15.84 -4.51
N LYS A 136 -8.80 -15.92 -5.60
CA LYS A 136 -10.19 -15.43 -5.67
C LYS A 136 -11.09 -16.17 -4.68
N GLU A 137 -10.86 -17.46 -4.49
CA GLU A 137 -11.58 -18.32 -3.54
C GLU A 137 -11.28 -17.94 -2.09
N GLU A 138 -10.01 -17.71 -1.79
CA GLU A 138 -9.59 -17.25 -0.46
C GLU A 138 -10.17 -15.89 -0.11
N GLN A 139 -10.22 -14.96 -1.08
CA GLN A 139 -10.84 -13.66 -0.90
C GLN A 139 -12.31 -13.81 -0.51
N GLU A 140 -13.06 -14.65 -1.25
CA GLU A 140 -14.48 -14.90 -0.97
C GLU A 140 -14.68 -15.50 0.41
N ALA A 141 -13.87 -16.48 0.77
CA ALA A 141 -13.93 -17.11 2.09
C ALA A 141 -13.71 -16.08 3.20
N ARG A 142 -12.75 -15.16 3.01
CA ARG A 142 -12.48 -14.08 3.96
C ARG A 142 -13.59 -13.04 4.02
N PHE A 143 -14.23 -12.71 2.91
CA PHE A 143 -15.39 -11.83 2.87
C PHE A 143 -16.55 -12.41 3.68
N LYS A 144 -16.94 -13.66 3.39
CA LYS A 144 -17.98 -14.38 4.14
C LYS A 144 -17.67 -14.47 5.64
N ALA A 145 -16.42 -14.79 5.98
CA ALA A 145 -16.00 -14.86 7.38
C ALA A 145 -16.07 -13.49 8.10
N ARG A 146 -15.85 -12.38 7.41
CA ARG A 146 -16.01 -11.03 7.96
C ARG A 146 -17.46 -10.67 8.17
N GLU A 147 -18.35 -11.01 7.25
CA GLU A 147 -19.80 -10.78 7.36
C GLU A 147 -20.38 -11.50 8.59
N LEU A 148 -19.92 -12.72 8.86
CA LEU A 148 -20.31 -13.52 10.01
C LEU A 148 -19.71 -13.04 11.33
N THR A 149 -18.70 -12.18 11.30
CA THR A 149 -18.00 -11.71 12.49
C THR A 149 -18.47 -10.31 12.87
N PRO A 150 -19.26 -10.11 13.96
CA PRO A 150 -19.92 -8.84 14.29
C PRO A 150 -18.99 -7.62 14.28
N HIS A 151 -17.82 -7.73 14.91
CA HIS A 151 -16.83 -6.64 14.98
C HIS A 151 -15.97 -6.46 13.73
N LYS A 152 -16.25 -7.19 12.65
CA LYS A 152 -15.55 -7.09 11.35
C LYS A 152 -16.48 -6.73 10.19
N ARG A 153 -17.81 -6.75 10.41
CA ARG A 153 -18.78 -6.45 9.35
C ARG A 153 -18.54 -5.10 8.68
N PHE A 154 -18.15 -4.08 9.46
CA PHE A 154 -17.85 -2.75 8.93
C PHE A 154 -16.67 -2.71 7.92
N LYS A 155 -15.90 -3.81 7.82
CA LYS A 155 -14.78 -3.95 6.87
C LYS A 155 -15.19 -4.55 5.53
N ILE A 156 -16.45 -4.86 5.34
CA ILE A 156 -16.99 -5.36 4.08
C ILE A 156 -18.03 -4.36 3.59
N THR A 157 -17.82 -3.88 2.38
CA THR A 157 -18.68 -2.91 1.70
C THR A 157 -19.15 -3.47 0.36
N ALA A 158 -20.13 -2.82 -0.24
CA ALA A 158 -20.55 -3.12 -1.62
C ALA A 158 -19.41 -2.94 -2.63
N GLU A 159 -18.44 -2.06 -2.30
CA GLU A 159 -17.26 -1.81 -3.11
C GLU A 159 -16.35 -3.06 -3.19
N ASP A 160 -16.14 -3.77 -2.08
CA ASP A 160 -15.33 -4.99 -2.07
C ASP A 160 -15.90 -6.05 -3.02
N TRP A 161 -17.23 -6.24 -3.03
CA TRP A 161 -17.90 -7.16 -3.94
C TRP A 161 -17.86 -6.70 -5.40
N ARG A 162 -17.99 -5.40 -5.66
CA ARG A 162 -17.84 -4.82 -6.99
C ARG A 162 -16.42 -5.04 -7.53
N ASN A 163 -15.40 -4.73 -6.74
CA ASN A 163 -13.99 -4.93 -7.10
C ASN A 163 -13.70 -6.40 -7.41
N ARG A 164 -14.27 -7.33 -6.65
CA ARG A 164 -14.17 -8.76 -6.93
C ARG A 164 -14.75 -9.14 -8.29
N GLY A 165 -15.81 -8.48 -8.74
CA GLY A 165 -16.39 -8.67 -10.09
C GLY A 165 -15.41 -8.31 -11.21
N ARG A 166 -14.44 -7.43 -10.94
CA ARG A 166 -13.40 -6.98 -11.88
C ARG A 166 -12.04 -7.65 -11.62
N TRP A 167 -12.04 -8.83 -11.10
CA TRP A 167 -10.84 -9.57 -10.67
C TRP A 167 -9.74 -9.62 -11.74
N ASP A 168 -10.09 -9.94 -12.99
CA ASP A 168 -9.13 -10.09 -14.08
C ASP A 168 -8.53 -8.74 -14.50
N ASP A 169 -9.31 -7.66 -14.45
CA ASP A 169 -8.81 -6.30 -14.69
C ASP A 169 -7.78 -5.90 -13.61
N TYR A 170 -8.06 -6.25 -12.36
CA TYR A 170 -7.12 -6.01 -11.25
C TYR A 170 -5.85 -6.84 -11.37
N LEU A 171 -5.93 -8.11 -11.80
CA LEU A 171 -4.75 -8.94 -12.06
C LEU A 171 -3.88 -8.37 -13.17
N THR A 172 -4.50 -7.98 -14.30
CA THR A 172 -3.80 -7.33 -15.41
C THR A 172 -3.11 -6.05 -14.95
N SER A 173 -3.83 -5.20 -14.22
CA SER A 173 -3.26 -3.94 -13.70
C SER A 173 -2.12 -4.17 -12.73
N ALA A 174 -2.20 -5.22 -11.89
CA ALA A 174 -1.15 -5.58 -10.96
C ALA A 174 0.08 -6.15 -11.68
N ALA A 175 -0.11 -6.97 -12.72
CA ALA A 175 0.98 -7.49 -13.54
C ALA A 175 1.75 -6.35 -14.22
N ASP A 176 1.02 -5.43 -14.90
CA ASP A 176 1.61 -4.24 -15.51
C ASP A 176 2.37 -3.37 -14.49
N MET A 177 1.79 -3.20 -13.30
CA MET A 177 2.43 -2.44 -12.23
C MET A 177 3.75 -3.09 -11.80
N LEU A 178 3.75 -4.38 -11.53
CA LEU A 178 4.96 -5.09 -11.09
C LEU A 178 6.04 -5.06 -12.16
N GLU A 179 5.68 -5.27 -13.43
CA GLU A 179 6.61 -5.26 -14.54
C GLU A 179 7.22 -3.86 -14.77
N ARG A 180 6.38 -2.82 -14.77
CA ARG A 180 6.78 -1.46 -15.16
C ARG A 180 7.37 -0.62 -14.02
N THR A 181 7.25 -1.06 -12.79
CA THR A 181 7.80 -0.36 -11.61
C THR A 181 8.80 -1.20 -10.82
N HIS A 182 9.30 -2.27 -11.41
CA HIS A 182 10.45 -3.00 -10.88
C HIS A 182 11.73 -2.30 -11.35
N THR A 183 12.40 -1.62 -10.43
CA THR A 183 13.59 -0.80 -10.70
C THR A 183 14.74 -1.24 -9.81
N ASP A 184 15.96 -0.87 -10.18
CA ASP A 184 17.19 -1.22 -9.44
C ASP A 184 17.46 -0.33 -8.22
N HIS A 185 16.53 0.58 -7.89
CA HIS A 185 16.64 1.52 -6.76
C HIS A 185 15.50 1.37 -5.77
#